data_ffc28f0ed73c3f22e9aaa4d27aa7c09a
#
_entry.id   ffc28f0ed73c3f22e9aaa4d27aa7c09a
#
_cell.length_a   1.000
_cell.length_b   1.000
_cell.length_c   1.000
_cell.angle_alpha   90.00
_cell.angle_beta   90.00
_cell.angle_gamma   90.00
#
_symmetry.space_group_name_H-M   'P 1'
#
loop_
_entity.id
_entity.type
_entity.pdbx_description
1 polymer ?
#
loop_
_entity_poly.entity_id
_entity_poly.type
_entity_poly.pdbx_seq_one_letter_code
_entity_poly.pdbx_strand_id
1 'polypeptide(L)'
;VLQPAPALELTAPIVLITGTSMSSGKTMSGRLIVRLLSQMGFNVVGAKLTGAARYRDVLSYEDAGASAVFDFVDVGLPSTVADPEDFKTRLEDLLRRIASAKPDVVVAEAGASPLEPYNGKTAIDVLGDRVRFNLLCASDPYAVVGVASAFNRQPDLVAGGAANTTAGIELVRKLSGLTAMNLIASDSHQPLADLLKDKLQLR
;
A
#
# COMPACT_ATOMS: atom_id res chain seq x y z
N VAL A 1 -3.42 18.80 -21.09
CA VAL A 1 -2.43 19.56 -20.32
C VAL A 1 -2.70 19.28 -18.85
N LEU A 2 -1.71 18.69 -18.14
CA LEU A 2 -1.83 18.48 -16.71
C LEU A 2 -1.92 19.82 -15.98
N GLN A 3 -2.90 19.94 -15.08
CA GLN A 3 -2.98 21.13 -14.22
C GLN A 3 -1.89 21.04 -13.14
N PRO A 4 -1.32 22.18 -12.72
CA PRO A 4 -0.36 22.21 -11.62
C PRO A 4 -0.94 21.55 -10.35
N ALA A 5 -0.11 20.79 -9.65
CA ALA A 5 -0.50 20.24 -8.36
C ALA A 5 -0.70 21.38 -7.34
N PRO A 6 -1.69 21.28 -6.44
CA PRO A 6 -1.87 22.28 -5.39
C PRO A 6 -0.66 22.33 -4.45
N ALA A 7 -0.39 23.49 -3.84
CA ALA A 7 0.70 23.68 -2.87
C ALA A 7 0.25 23.18 -1.47
N LEU A 8 -0.10 21.89 -1.37
CA LEU A 8 -0.55 21.25 -0.14
C LEU A 8 0.39 20.10 0.23
N GLU A 9 0.69 19.99 1.50
CA GLU A 9 1.47 18.88 2.03
C GLU A 9 0.54 17.77 2.54
N LEU A 10 0.85 16.51 2.23
CA LEU A 10 0.14 15.36 2.75
C LEU A 10 0.60 15.07 4.19
N THR A 11 -0.29 15.27 5.14
CA THR A 11 -0.06 15.00 6.57
C THR A 11 -0.76 13.73 7.07
N ALA A 12 -1.74 13.23 6.32
CA ALA A 12 -2.47 12.02 6.70
C ALA A 12 -1.57 10.79 6.78
N PRO A 13 -1.81 9.88 7.74
CA PRO A 13 -1.10 8.62 7.85
C PRO A 13 -1.33 7.74 6.61
N ILE A 14 -0.31 6.98 6.25
CA ILE A 14 -0.33 6.10 5.09
C ILE A 14 -0.26 4.64 5.52
N VAL A 15 -1.21 3.84 5.02
CA VAL A 15 -1.11 2.40 4.93
C VAL A 15 -0.39 2.07 3.63
N LEU A 16 0.85 1.62 3.71
CA LEU A 16 1.62 1.20 2.55
C LEU A 16 1.45 -0.30 2.31
N ILE A 17 1.08 -0.66 1.09
CA ILE A 17 0.96 -2.04 0.65
C ILE A 17 2.06 -2.33 -0.34
N THR A 18 2.96 -3.22 0.04
CA THR A 18 4.05 -3.73 -0.79
C THR A 18 3.82 -5.20 -1.15
N GLY A 19 4.58 -5.73 -2.08
CA GLY A 19 4.45 -7.13 -2.45
C GLY A 19 5.76 -7.75 -2.90
N THR A 20 5.82 -9.08 -2.87
CA THR A 20 6.97 -9.84 -3.36
C THR A 20 6.93 -10.05 -4.87
N SER A 21 5.75 -9.88 -5.48
CA SER A 21 5.52 -10.08 -6.91
C SER A 21 4.20 -9.44 -7.37
N MET A 22 3.94 -9.43 -8.68
CA MET A 22 2.75 -8.83 -9.29
C MET A 22 1.44 -9.44 -8.72
N SER A 23 1.33 -10.72 -8.54
CA SER A 23 0.09 -11.40 -8.11
C SER A 23 0.07 -11.79 -6.63
N SER A 24 0.84 -11.11 -5.78
CA SER A 24 0.96 -11.44 -4.35
C SER A 24 -0.26 -11.09 -3.47
N GLY A 25 -1.30 -10.44 -4.03
CA GLY A 25 -2.54 -10.12 -3.31
C GLY A 25 -2.67 -8.67 -2.85
N LYS A 26 -1.79 -7.75 -3.30
CA LYS A 26 -1.79 -6.33 -2.89
C LYS A 26 -3.15 -5.65 -3.07
N THR A 27 -3.67 -5.63 -4.29
CA THR A 27 -4.92 -4.94 -4.62
C THR A 27 -6.10 -5.49 -3.82
N MET A 28 -6.17 -6.81 -3.61
CA MET A 28 -7.24 -7.42 -2.80
C MET A 28 -7.13 -7.01 -1.33
N SER A 29 -5.92 -7.04 -0.77
CA SER A 29 -5.68 -6.61 0.61
C SER A 29 -5.99 -5.12 0.79
N GLY A 30 -5.61 -4.29 -0.19
CA GLY A 30 -5.93 -2.86 -0.19
C GLY A 30 -7.42 -2.57 -0.20
N ARG A 31 -8.18 -3.29 -1.04
CA ARG A 31 -9.65 -3.20 -1.06
C ARG A 31 -10.26 -3.51 0.31
N LEU A 32 -9.80 -4.58 0.96
CA LEU A 32 -10.30 -4.92 2.29
C LEU A 32 -9.99 -3.80 3.30
N ILE A 33 -8.76 -3.27 3.30
CA ILE A 33 -8.36 -2.19 4.21
C ILE A 33 -9.18 -0.93 3.95
N VAL A 34 -9.34 -0.52 2.69
CA VAL A 34 -10.20 0.62 2.30
C VAL A 34 -11.61 0.41 2.84
N ARG A 35 -12.20 -0.76 2.60
CA ARG A 35 -13.55 -1.08 3.08
C ARG A 35 -13.68 -0.99 4.59
N LEU A 36 -12.74 -1.56 5.34
CA LEU A 36 -12.78 -1.53 6.80
C LEU A 36 -12.67 -0.10 7.33
N LEU A 37 -11.72 0.69 6.85
CA LEU A 37 -11.53 2.07 7.26
C LEU A 37 -12.73 2.96 6.88
N SER A 38 -13.28 2.79 5.67
CA SER A 38 -14.47 3.51 5.23
C SER A 38 -15.71 3.15 6.06
N GLN A 39 -15.90 1.88 6.42
CA GLN A 39 -16.97 1.44 7.32
C GLN A 39 -16.84 1.99 8.75
N MET A 40 -15.62 2.34 9.17
CA MET A 40 -15.37 3.04 10.44
C MET A 40 -15.67 4.54 10.37
N GLY A 41 -16.01 5.09 9.19
CA GLY A 41 -16.37 6.49 8.97
C GLY A 41 -15.20 7.40 8.58
N PHE A 42 -14.01 6.85 8.28
CA PHE A 42 -12.87 7.65 7.86
C PHE A 42 -12.96 8.06 6.37
N ASN A 43 -12.47 9.26 6.06
CA ASN A 43 -12.25 9.72 4.69
C ASN A 43 -10.99 9.03 4.12
N VAL A 44 -11.20 7.91 3.43
CA VAL A 44 -10.13 7.08 2.87
C VAL A 44 -9.85 7.49 1.44
N VAL A 45 -8.59 7.78 1.13
CA VAL A 45 -8.13 7.96 -0.25
C VAL A 45 -7.29 6.74 -0.66
N GLY A 46 -7.65 6.16 -1.81
CA GLY A 46 -6.89 5.07 -2.43
C GLY A 46 -5.83 5.60 -3.38
N ALA A 47 -4.63 5.00 -3.40
CA ALA A 47 -3.59 5.41 -4.33
C ALA A 47 -2.77 4.24 -4.86
N LYS A 48 -2.36 4.32 -6.13
CA LYS A 48 -1.34 3.46 -6.72
C LYS A 48 -0.11 4.29 -7.05
N LEU A 49 0.98 4.04 -6.33
CA LEU A 49 2.17 4.88 -6.40
C LEU A 49 3.17 4.40 -7.45
N THR A 50 3.26 3.07 -7.67
CA THR A 50 4.24 2.49 -8.60
C THR A 50 3.68 1.30 -9.37
N GLY A 51 4.32 0.96 -10.49
CA GLY A 51 3.98 -0.19 -11.33
C GLY A 51 3.66 0.19 -12.77
N ALA A 52 2.92 -0.70 -13.45
CA ALA A 52 2.33 -0.43 -14.75
C ALA A 52 0.89 0.08 -14.61
N ALA A 53 0.47 0.97 -15.49
CA ALA A 53 -0.87 1.54 -15.50
C ALA A 53 -1.93 0.43 -15.68
N ARG A 54 -2.79 0.32 -14.69
CA ARG A 54 -3.89 -0.64 -14.65
C ARG A 54 -5.06 -0.01 -13.92
N TYR A 55 -5.88 0.71 -14.64
CA TYR A 55 -6.98 1.51 -14.09
C TYR A 55 -7.91 0.72 -13.16
N ARG A 56 -8.11 -0.57 -13.44
CA ARG A 56 -8.91 -1.46 -12.59
C ARG A 56 -8.38 -1.55 -11.15
N ASP A 57 -7.09 -1.36 -10.92
CA ASP A 57 -6.52 -1.49 -9.57
C ASP A 57 -7.04 -0.36 -8.67
N VAL A 58 -7.00 0.90 -9.15
CA VAL A 58 -7.50 2.05 -8.37
C VAL A 58 -9.02 2.11 -8.31
N LEU A 59 -9.74 1.76 -9.39
CA LEU A 59 -11.20 1.64 -9.36
C LEU A 59 -11.67 0.64 -8.31
N SER A 60 -10.91 -0.42 -8.07
CA SER A 60 -11.26 -1.40 -7.05
C SER A 60 -11.24 -0.82 -5.63
N TYR A 61 -10.49 0.26 -5.39
CA TYR A 61 -10.49 0.99 -4.12
C TYR A 61 -11.71 1.91 -4.02
N GLU A 62 -12.09 2.55 -5.12
CA GLU A 62 -13.34 3.32 -5.20
C GLU A 62 -14.56 2.44 -4.92
N ASP A 63 -14.65 1.27 -5.56
CA ASP A 63 -15.69 0.27 -5.31
C ASP A 63 -15.71 -0.23 -3.85
N ALA A 64 -14.58 -0.18 -3.16
CA ALA A 64 -14.46 -0.55 -1.76
C ALA A 64 -14.84 0.56 -0.78
N GLY A 65 -15.09 1.78 -1.27
CA GLY A 65 -15.54 2.93 -0.47
C GLY A 65 -14.49 4.02 -0.26
N ALA A 66 -13.41 4.05 -1.05
CA ALA A 66 -12.52 5.21 -1.08
C ALA A 66 -13.27 6.42 -1.63
N SER A 67 -13.13 7.58 -0.97
CA SER A 67 -13.78 8.84 -1.36
C SER A 67 -13.15 9.46 -2.61
N ALA A 68 -11.89 9.15 -2.88
CA ALA A 68 -11.16 9.49 -4.08
C ALA A 68 -10.06 8.47 -4.32
N VAL A 69 -9.65 8.32 -5.58
CA VAL A 69 -8.55 7.45 -5.97
C VAL A 69 -7.59 8.18 -6.89
N PHE A 70 -6.31 7.86 -6.78
CA PHE A 70 -5.24 8.47 -7.56
C PHE A 70 -4.26 7.40 -8.07
N ASP A 71 -3.67 7.68 -9.24
CA ASP A 71 -2.67 6.83 -9.87
C ASP A 71 -1.50 7.72 -10.37
N PHE A 72 -0.32 7.16 -10.55
CA PHE A 72 0.82 7.84 -11.18
C PHE A 72 0.50 8.33 -12.61
N VAL A 73 -0.54 7.80 -13.26
CA VAL A 73 -1.06 8.31 -14.55
C VAL A 73 -1.60 9.74 -14.42
N ASP A 74 -2.15 10.11 -13.27
CA ASP A 74 -2.69 11.46 -13.00
C ASP A 74 -1.60 12.55 -13.01
N VAL A 75 -0.35 12.13 -12.91
CA VAL A 75 0.83 13.01 -13.02
C VAL A 75 1.64 12.78 -14.29
N GLY A 76 1.05 12.08 -15.28
CA GLY A 76 1.57 11.93 -16.63
C GLY A 76 2.55 10.78 -16.83
N LEU A 77 2.62 9.82 -15.90
CA LEU A 77 3.45 8.63 -16.06
C LEU A 77 2.62 7.45 -16.59
N PRO A 78 2.94 6.88 -17.78
CA PRO A 78 2.28 5.67 -18.26
C PRO A 78 2.77 4.41 -17.51
N SER A 79 3.93 4.50 -16.91
CA SER A 79 4.59 3.50 -16.07
C SER A 79 5.56 4.21 -15.16
N THR A 80 5.89 3.62 -14.03
CA THR A 80 6.91 4.19 -13.13
C THR A 80 8.31 3.64 -13.40
N VAL A 81 8.53 2.97 -14.53
CA VAL A 81 9.87 2.72 -15.09
C VAL A 81 10.34 4.03 -15.73
N ALA A 82 10.95 4.88 -14.93
CA ALA A 82 11.39 6.22 -15.30
C ALA A 82 12.71 6.56 -14.57
N ASP A 83 13.35 7.66 -14.96
CA ASP A 83 14.45 8.19 -14.18
C ASP A 83 14.01 8.46 -12.73
N PRO A 84 14.81 8.08 -11.70
CA PRO A 84 14.41 8.21 -10.30
C PRO A 84 14.09 9.64 -9.85
N GLU A 85 14.79 10.66 -10.38
CA GLU A 85 14.55 12.05 -9.99
C GLU A 85 13.29 12.62 -10.67
N ASP A 86 13.03 12.24 -11.95
CA ASP A 86 11.77 12.59 -12.61
C ASP A 86 10.60 11.90 -11.89
N PHE A 87 10.72 10.61 -11.60
CA PHE A 87 9.72 9.89 -10.84
C PHE A 87 9.45 10.53 -9.48
N LYS A 88 10.48 10.92 -8.73
CA LYS A 88 10.35 11.58 -7.43
C LYS A 88 9.56 12.87 -7.53
N THR A 89 9.88 13.71 -8.52
CA THR A 89 9.16 14.96 -8.78
C THR A 89 7.67 14.70 -9.06
N ARG A 90 7.37 13.70 -9.90
CA ARG A 90 5.99 13.30 -10.22
C ARG A 90 5.25 12.72 -9.01
N LEU A 91 5.94 11.92 -8.20
CA LEU A 91 5.36 11.38 -6.98
C LEU A 91 5.01 12.47 -5.98
N GLU A 92 5.86 13.48 -5.81
CA GLU A 92 5.55 14.64 -4.95
C GLU A 92 4.30 15.39 -5.45
N ASP A 93 4.15 15.55 -6.77
CA ASP A 93 2.92 16.13 -7.36
C ASP A 93 1.69 15.25 -7.10
N LEU A 94 1.84 13.93 -7.18
CA LEU A 94 0.77 12.99 -6.84
C LEU A 94 0.36 13.11 -5.38
N LEU A 95 1.32 13.19 -4.46
CA LEU A 95 1.05 13.35 -3.02
C LEU A 95 0.33 14.67 -2.71
N ARG A 96 0.64 15.76 -3.42
CA ARG A 96 -0.08 17.04 -3.29
C ARG A 96 -1.53 16.93 -3.78
N ARG A 97 -1.78 16.17 -4.87
CA ARG A 97 -3.14 15.89 -5.36
C ARG A 97 -3.93 15.06 -4.35
N ILE A 98 -3.32 14.03 -3.77
CA ILE A 98 -3.90 13.23 -2.70
C ILE A 98 -4.25 14.12 -1.51
N ALA A 99 -3.35 15.03 -1.10
CA ALA A 99 -3.59 15.96 0.00
C ALA A 99 -4.81 16.88 -0.25
N SER A 100 -5.09 17.24 -1.51
CA SER A 100 -6.24 18.09 -1.84
C SER A 100 -7.60 17.43 -1.57
N ALA A 101 -7.65 16.09 -1.52
CA ALA A 101 -8.83 15.33 -1.12
C ALA A 101 -9.04 15.29 0.41
N LYS A 102 -8.13 15.87 1.20
CA LYS A 102 -8.19 15.95 2.66
C LYS A 102 -8.45 14.59 3.33
N PRO A 103 -7.66 13.56 3.04
CA PRO A 103 -7.87 12.25 3.63
C PRO A 103 -7.63 12.24 5.14
N ASP A 104 -8.39 11.40 5.87
CA ASP A 104 -8.02 10.98 7.22
C ASP A 104 -6.91 9.92 7.18
N VAL A 105 -6.92 9.11 6.11
CA VAL A 105 -5.94 8.05 5.87
C VAL A 105 -5.79 7.77 4.37
N VAL A 106 -4.58 7.44 3.95
CA VAL A 106 -4.29 7.01 2.57
C VAL A 106 -3.95 5.53 2.56
N VAL A 107 -4.59 4.77 1.68
CA VAL A 107 -4.23 3.38 1.38
C VAL A 107 -3.47 3.36 0.06
N ALA A 108 -2.16 3.17 0.13
CA ALA A 108 -1.25 3.31 -1.00
C ALA A 108 -0.61 1.98 -1.40
N GLU A 109 -0.80 1.57 -2.67
CA GLU A 109 -0.15 0.39 -3.24
C GLU A 109 1.16 0.77 -3.94
N ALA A 110 2.26 0.13 -3.55
CA ALA A 110 3.52 0.13 -4.28
C ALA A 110 3.67 -1.21 -5.03
N GLY A 111 3.34 -1.19 -6.31
CA GLY A 111 3.45 -2.37 -7.20
C GLY A 111 4.76 -2.33 -8.00
N ALA A 112 5.29 -3.43 -8.56
CA ALA A 112 4.87 -4.78 -8.25
C ALA A 112 5.61 -5.33 -7.02
N SER A 113 6.94 -5.35 -7.01
CA SER A 113 7.84 -5.51 -5.86
C SER A 113 8.73 -4.28 -5.79
N PRO A 114 9.13 -3.85 -4.60
CA PRO A 114 9.99 -2.67 -4.46
C PRO A 114 11.38 -2.81 -5.13
N LEU A 115 11.85 -4.04 -5.39
CA LEU A 115 13.13 -4.33 -6.07
C LEU A 115 13.02 -4.35 -7.60
N GLU A 116 11.82 -4.39 -8.14
CA GLU A 116 11.62 -4.30 -9.58
C GLU A 116 11.82 -2.86 -10.09
N PRO A 117 12.07 -2.64 -11.40
CA PRO A 117 12.48 -1.34 -11.93
C PRO A 117 11.36 -0.29 -11.97
N TYR A 118 10.41 -0.36 -11.04
CA TYR A 118 9.26 0.55 -10.94
C TYR A 118 9.44 1.68 -9.91
N ASN A 119 10.65 1.97 -9.49
CA ASN A 119 10.93 3.01 -8.49
C ASN A 119 10.27 2.78 -7.12
N GLY A 120 9.99 1.52 -6.75
CA GLY A 120 9.36 1.21 -5.47
C GLY A 120 10.18 1.67 -4.27
N LYS A 121 11.52 1.52 -4.33
CA LYS A 121 12.41 2.04 -3.27
C LYS A 121 12.31 3.57 -3.15
N THR A 122 12.36 4.29 -4.26
CA THR A 122 12.23 5.76 -4.28
C THR A 122 10.89 6.18 -3.67
N ALA A 123 9.80 5.49 -4.00
CA ALA A 123 8.50 5.77 -3.41
C ALA A 123 8.51 5.59 -1.88
N ILE A 124 9.07 4.49 -1.39
CA ILE A 124 9.16 4.20 0.05
C ILE A 124 9.99 5.28 0.76
N ASP A 125 11.11 5.69 0.19
CA ASP A 125 11.99 6.71 0.76
C ASP A 125 11.28 8.10 0.82
N VAL A 126 10.55 8.48 -0.24
CA VAL A 126 9.76 9.72 -0.28
C VAL A 126 8.62 9.73 0.74
N LEU A 127 7.96 8.59 0.94
CA LEU A 127 6.87 8.50 1.91
C LEU A 127 7.37 8.66 3.35
N GLY A 128 8.55 8.10 3.67
CA GLY A 128 9.20 8.26 4.97
C GLY A 128 8.30 7.91 6.16
N ASP A 129 8.27 8.78 7.16
CA ASP A 129 7.54 8.58 8.42
C ASP A 129 6.02 8.73 8.30
N ARG A 130 5.49 9.14 7.14
CA ARG A 130 4.04 9.13 6.87
C ARG A 130 3.49 7.72 6.78
N VAL A 131 4.34 6.71 6.50
CA VAL A 131 3.93 5.30 6.55
C VAL A 131 3.82 4.87 7.99
N ARG A 132 2.60 4.72 8.48
CA ARG A 132 2.27 4.27 9.83
C ARG A 132 1.95 2.79 9.91
N PHE A 133 1.59 2.19 8.80
CA PHE A 133 1.34 0.75 8.69
C PHE A 133 1.88 0.23 7.36
N ASN A 134 2.71 -0.80 7.41
CA ASN A 134 3.29 -1.45 6.24
C ASN A 134 2.79 -2.89 6.14
N LEU A 135 1.98 -3.18 5.10
CA LEU A 135 1.52 -4.51 4.76
C LEU A 135 2.40 -5.09 3.65
N LEU A 136 3.00 -6.24 3.90
CA LEU A 136 3.68 -7.04 2.88
C LEU A 136 2.76 -8.16 2.39
N CYS A 137 2.35 -8.10 1.13
CA CYS A 137 1.69 -9.20 0.45
C CYS A 137 2.73 -10.11 -0.19
N ALA A 138 2.86 -11.33 0.29
CA ALA A 138 3.85 -12.29 -0.17
C ALA A 138 3.20 -13.49 -0.88
N SER A 139 3.86 -13.99 -1.94
CA SER A 139 3.44 -15.18 -2.67
C SER A 139 3.64 -16.44 -1.85
N ASP A 140 4.72 -16.50 -1.08
CA ASP A 140 5.11 -17.63 -0.22
C ASP A 140 5.93 -17.15 0.98
N PRO A 141 6.05 -17.97 2.05
CA PRO A 141 6.77 -17.60 3.27
C PRO A 141 8.27 -17.31 3.09
N TYR A 142 8.94 -17.92 2.12
CA TYR A 142 10.39 -17.71 1.88
C TYR A 142 10.64 -16.34 1.23
N ALA A 143 9.72 -15.88 0.36
CA ALA A 143 9.79 -14.56 -0.25
C ALA A 143 9.69 -13.41 0.79
N VAL A 144 9.01 -13.65 1.92
CA VAL A 144 8.93 -12.68 3.04
C VAL A 144 10.33 -12.33 3.56
N VAL A 145 11.17 -13.35 3.79
CA VAL A 145 12.54 -13.16 4.29
C VAL A 145 13.38 -12.38 3.29
N GLY A 146 13.26 -12.69 2.00
CA GLY A 146 13.98 -12.01 0.93
C GLY A 146 13.69 -10.52 0.86
N VAL A 147 12.41 -10.14 0.90
CA VAL A 147 12.00 -8.72 0.84
C VAL A 147 12.38 -7.98 2.13
N ALA A 148 12.15 -8.55 3.30
CA ALA A 148 12.51 -7.93 4.58
C ALA A 148 14.03 -7.65 4.65
N SER A 149 14.84 -8.59 4.20
CA SER A 149 16.31 -8.45 4.15
C SER A 149 16.75 -7.36 3.16
N ALA A 150 16.13 -7.32 1.97
CA ALA A 150 16.52 -6.39 0.90
C ALA A 150 16.22 -4.93 1.24
N PHE A 151 15.16 -4.65 2.01
CA PHE A 151 14.71 -3.29 2.32
C PHE A 151 15.11 -2.78 3.69
N ASN A 152 15.67 -3.63 4.56
CA ASN A 152 15.95 -3.29 5.97
C ASN A 152 14.75 -2.60 6.66
N ARG A 153 13.54 -2.92 6.22
CA ARG A 153 12.28 -2.42 6.76
C ARG A 153 11.35 -3.60 6.99
N GLN A 154 11.03 -3.84 8.25
CA GLN A 154 10.10 -4.90 8.59
C GLN A 154 8.66 -4.43 8.37
N PRO A 155 7.81 -5.26 7.72
CA PRO A 155 6.39 -4.99 7.67
C PRO A 155 5.73 -5.18 9.04
N ASP A 156 4.62 -4.46 9.27
CA ASP A 156 3.79 -4.64 10.46
C ASP A 156 2.93 -5.91 10.36
N LEU A 157 2.61 -6.32 9.13
CA LEU A 157 1.79 -7.48 8.84
C LEU A 157 2.18 -8.12 7.51
N VAL A 158 2.12 -9.44 7.46
CA VAL A 158 2.24 -10.23 6.23
C VAL A 158 0.88 -10.80 5.84
N ALA A 159 0.52 -10.71 4.54
CA ALA A 159 -0.68 -11.30 3.97
C ALA A 159 -0.39 -11.91 2.58
N GLY A 160 -1.44 -12.25 1.84
CA GLY A 160 -1.34 -12.85 0.51
C GLY A 160 -1.15 -14.37 0.55
N GLY A 161 -0.64 -14.95 -0.52
CA GLY A 161 -0.48 -16.40 -0.67
C GLY A 161 0.29 -17.06 0.48
N ALA A 162 1.30 -16.36 1.01
CA ALA A 162 2.09 -16.82 2.15
C ALA A 162 1.28 -17.05 3.44
N ALA A 163 0.14 -16.39 3.58
CA ALA A 163 -0.68 -16.40 4.80
C ALA A 163 -2.10 -16.98 4.58
N ASN A 164 -2.37 -17.63 3.45
CA ASN A 164 -3.71 -18.17 3.15
C ASN A 164 -4.04 -19.47 3.90
N THR A 165 -3.08 -20.07 4.60
CA THR A 165 -3.27 -21.30 5.38
C THR A 165 -2.62 -21.15 6.75
N THR A 166 -3.11 -21.91 7.75
CA THR A 166 -2.51 -21.97 9.09
C THR A 166 -1.03 -22.33 9.03
N ALA A 167 -0.67 -23.33 8.22
CA ALA A 167 0.71 -23.76 8.04
C ALA A 167 1.59 -22.64 7.45
N GLY A 168 1.05 -21.86 6.48
CA GLY A 168 1.74 -20.69 5.92
C GLY A 168 2.00 -19.62 6.96
N ILE A 169 0.99 -19.28 7.76
CA ILE A 169 1.10 -18.29 8.86
C ILE A 169 2.17 -18.73 9.87
N GLU A 170 2.16 -19.99 10.29
CA GLU A 170 3.15 -20.53 11.20
C GLU A 170 4.56 -20.50 10.62
N LEU A 171 4.69 -20.80 9.30
CA LEU A 171 5.98 -20.79 8.63
C LEU A 171 6.53 -19.36 8.47
N VAL A 172 5.68 -18.38 8.14
CA VAL A 172 6.07 -16.95 8.15
C VAL A 172 6.63 -16.56 9.51
N ARG A 173 5.89 -16.87 10.58
CA ARG A 173 6.33 -16.57 11.94
C ARG A 173 7.67 -17.24 12.29
N LYS A 174 7.82 -18.51 11.93
CA LYS A 174 9.04 -19.29 12.19
C LYS A 174 10.26 -18.74 11.46
N LEU A 175 10.10 -18.32 10.20
CA LEU A 175 11.21 -17.87 9.35
C LEU A 175 11.60 -16.42 9.59
N SER A 176 10.62 -15.55 9.88
CA SER A 176 10.83 -14.09 9.93
C SER A 176 10.50 -13.42 11.26
N GLY A 177 9.82 -14.11 12.17
CA GLY A 177 9.30 -13.53 13.41
C GLY A 177 8.09 -12.60 13.21
N LEU A 178 7.62 -12.40 11.97
CA LEU A 178 6.58 -11.45 11.63
C LEU A 178 5.17 -12.02 11.88
N THR A 179 4.23 -11.12 12.17
CA THR A 179 2.82 -11.46 12.23
C THR A 179 2.27 -11.64 10.82
N ALA A 180 1.44 -12.67 10.62
CA ALA A 180 0.76 -12.92 9.37
C ALA A 180 -0.73 -13.19 9.59
N MET A 181 -1.59 -12.75 8.64
CA MET A 181 -3.04 -12.97 8.68
C MET A 181 -3.57 -13.40 7.31
N ASN A 182 -4.55 -14.32 7.33
CA ASN A 182 -5.32 -14.66 6.14
C ASN A 182 -6.43 -13.62 5.94
N LEU A 183 -6.19 -12.60 5.13
CA LEU A 183 -7.14 -11.52 4.90
C LEU A 183 -8.36 -11.92 4.05
N ILE A 184 -8.39 -13.14 3.50
CA ILE A 184 -9.56 -13.69 2.81
C ILE A 184 -10.59 -14.20 3.83
N ALA A 185 -10.14 -14.65 4.98
CA ALA A 185 -10.99 -15.18 6.04
C ALA A 185 -11.66 -14.05 6.83
N SER A 186 -12.97 -14.12 7.01
CA SER A 186 -13.75 -13.06 7.65
C SER A 186 -13.43 -12.85 9.13
N ASP A 187 -12.93 -13.86 9.81
CA ASP A 187 -12.51 -13.81 11.21
C ASP A 187 -11.24 -12.96 11.42
N SER A 188 -10.48 -12.69 10.36
CA SER A 188 -9.32 -11.77 10.42
C SER A 188 -9.71 -10.29 10.33
N HIS A 189 -10.93 -9.95 9.90
CA HIS A 189 -11.32 -8.57 9.61
C HIS A 189 -11.34 -7.69 10.85
N GLN A 190 -11.90 -8.17 11.98
CA GLN A 190 -11.91 -7.41 13.22
C GLN A 190 -10.50 -7.25 13.82
N PRO A 191 -9.66 -8.32 13.92
CA PRO A 191 -8.26 -8.17 14.33
C PRO A 191 -7.46 -7.19 13.44
N LEU A 192 -7.67 -7.20 12.14
CA LEU A 192 -7.04 -6.24 11.23
C LEU A 192 -7.51 -4.80 11.50
N ALA A 193 -8.81 -4.61 11.71
CA ALA A 193 -9.38 -3.30 12.02
C ALA A 193 -8.81 -2.71 13.30
N ASP A 194 -8.66 -3.53 14.33
CA ASP A 194 -8.10 -3.10 15.63
C ASP A 194 -6.62 -2.75 15.49
N LEU A 195 -5.85 -3.55 14.73
CA LEU A 195 -4.45 -3.28 14.44
C LEU A 195 -4.27 -1.98 13.64
N LEU A 196 -5.13 -1.72 12.64
CA LEU A 196 -5.11 -0.48 11.87
C LEU A 196 -5.39 0.75 12.74
N LYS A 197 -6.40 0.69 13.63
CA LYS A 197 -6.71 1.79 14.57
C LYS A 197 -5.52 2.12 15.45
N ASP A 198 -4.91 1.10 16.04
CA ASP A 198 -3.75 1.27 16.91
C ASP A 198 -2.58 1.92 16.19
N LYS A 199 -2.18 1.37 15.04
CA LYS A 199 -1.02 1.84 14.28
C LYS A 199 -1.21 3.21 13.65
N LEU A 200 -2.40 3.50 13.15
CA LEU A 200 -2.71 4.77 12.51
C LEU A 200 -3.07 5.88 13.49
N GLN A 201 -3.31 5.55 14.76
CA GLN A 201 -3.73 6.48 15.82
C GLN A 201 -4.98 7.29 15.41
N LEU A 202 -5.89 6.66 14.67
CA LEU A 202 -7.15 7.26 14.25
C LEU A 202 -8.12 7.34 15.44
N ARG A 203 -8.74 8.49 15.61
CA ARG A 203 -9.66 8.79 16.73
C ARG A 203 -11.10 8.87 16.25
#